data_80e3abbc128494a8b5b29b669fe6e273
#
_entry.id   80e3abbc128494a8b5b29b669fe6e273
#
_cell.length_a   1.000
_cell.length_b   1.000
_cell.length_c   1.000
_cell.angle_alpha   90.00
_cell.angle_beta   90.00
_cell.angle_gamma   90.00
#
_symmetry.space_group_name_H-M   'P 1'
#
loop_
_entity.id
_entity.type
_entity.pdbx_description
1 polymer ?
#
loop_
_entity_poly.entity_id
_entity_poly.type
_entity_poly.pdbx_seq_one_letter_code
_entity_poly.pdbx_strand_id
1 'polypeptide(L)'
;MPSSAEIGLTAAQFEAEFPFYLQVGCDGAIGRMGASLARIMPPGPAGFGERFRVIRPEMTADFAGLAAWGGKLLVLESRFEPVVRLRGSVQLQPDGRSALLLLSPWITRVEDIEALGLSIGDFGAHDPAVDLLFLQ
;
A
#
# COMPACT_ATOMS: atom_id res chain seq x y z
N MET A 1 2.67 33.48 7.85
CA MET A 1 3.24 32.15 8.10
C MET A 1 3.82 31.56 6.84
N PRO A 2 5.07 31.53 6.78
CA PRO A 2 5.64 30.87 5.62
C PRO A 2 5.30 29.40 5.68
N SER A 3 4.79 28.90 4.62
CA SER A 3 4.67 27.45 4.48
C SER A 3 6.08 26.89 4.37
N SER A 4 6.28 25.73 4.90
CA SER A 4 7.45 24.94 4.56
C SER A 4 7.43 24.69 3.05
N ALA A 5 8.58 24.44 2.49
CA ALA A 5 8.66 24.07 1.09
C ALA A 5 7.78 22.85 0.84
N GLU A 6 6.95 22.91 -0.19
CA GLU A 6 6.12 21.80 -0.59
C GLU A 6 6.83 20.98 -1.66
N ILE A 7 6.77 19.67 -1.52
CA ILE A 7 7.26 18.74 -2.52
C ILE A 7 6.05 17.95 -3.01
N GLY A 8 5.77 18.02 -4.30
CA GLY A 8 4.59 17.38 -4.84
C GLY A 8 4.90 16.51 -6.04
N LEU A 9 4.00 15.56 -6.27
CA LEU A 9 4.04 14.67 -7.42
C LEU A 9 2.71 14.76 -8.15
N THR A 10 2.71 14.61 -9.47
CA THR A 10 1.46 14.39 -10.21
C THR A 10 0.93 13.00 -9.82
N ALA A 11 -0.35 12.75 -10.09
CA ALA A 11 -0.92 11.42 -9.84
C ALA A 11 -0.14 10.34 -10.60
N ALA A 12 0.23 10.60 -11.86
CA ALA A 12 0.99 9.64 -12.64
C ALA A 12 2.38 9.36 -12.05
N GLN A 13 3.06 10.40 -11.56
CA GLN A 13 4.36 10.23 -10.91
C GLN A 13 4.23 9.45 -9.62
N PHE A 14 3.21 9.76 -8.82
CA PHE A 14 2.96 9.05 -7.57
C PHE A 14 2.69 7.57 -7.83
N GLU A 15 1.83 7.25 -8.78
CA GLU A 15 1.48 5.87 -9.10
C GLU A 15 2.65 5.08 -9.67
N ALA A 16 3.57 5.72 -10.36
CA ALA A 16 4.79 5.06 -10.84
C ALA A 16 5.70 4.66 -9.68
N GLU A 17 5.77 5.48 -8.63
CA GLU A 17 6.64 5.20 -7.48
C GLU A 17 5.99 4.28 -6.44
N PHE A 18 4.65 4.28 -6.34
CA PHE A 18 3.93 3.48 -5.35
C PHE A 18 2.84 2.64 -6.01
N PRO A 19 3.21 1.68 -6.88
CA PRO A 19 2.21 0.89 -7.63
C PRO A 19 1.36 -0.03 -6.75
N PHE A 20 1.65 -0.14 -5.47
CA PHE A 20 0.87 -0.93 -4.50
C PHE A 20 0.19 -0.06 -3.44
N TYR A 21 0.00 1.22 -3.72
CA TYR A 21 -0.64 2.10 -2.74
C TYR A 21 -2.13 1.82 -2.61
N LEU A 22 -2.68 2.22 -1.46
CA LEU A 22 -4.12 2.22 -1.20
C LEU A 22 -4.53 3.60 -0.69
N GLN A 23 -5.73 4.02 -1.09
CA GLN A 23 -6.39 5.17 -0.48
C GLN A 23 -7.62 4.65 0.27
N VAL A 24 -7.70 4.98 1.55
CA VAL A 24 -8.81 4.57 2.41
C VAL A 24 -9.55 5.82 2.86
N GLY A 25 -10.83 5.89 2.59
CA GLY A 25 -11.65 7.01 3.00
C GLY A 25 -12.07 6.94 4.46
N CYS A 26 -12.59 8.05 4.98
CA CYS A 26 -13.05 8.10 6.37
C CYS A 26 -14.24 7.19 6.63
N ASP A 27 -14.93 6.74 5.58
CA ASP A 27 -15.99 5.74 5.67
C ASP A 27 -15.44 4.29 5.72
N GLY A 28 -14.13 4.13 5.64
CA GLY A 28 -13.47 2.84 5.64
C GLY A 28 -13.37 2.17 4.28
N ALA A 29 -13.92 2.78 3.23
CA ALA A 29 -13.87 2.19 1.90
C ALA A 29 -12.55 2.47 1.20
N ILE A 30 -12.08 1.47 0.44
CA ILE A 30 -10.94 1.66 -0.45
C ILE A 30 -11.41 2.51 -1.63
N GLY A 31 -10.72 3.62 -1.85
CA GLY A 31 -10.97 4.47 -3.00
C GLY A 31 -10.04 4.08 -4.15
N ARG A 32 -8.96 4.84 -4.33
CA ARG A 32 -7.99 4.54 -5.38
C ARG A 32 -6.96 3.52 -4.89
N MET A 33 -6.33 2.82 -5.82
CA MET A 33 -5.23 1.91 -5.52
C MET A 33 -4.25 1.88 -6.68
N GLY A 34 -3.03 1.49 -6.41
CA GLY A 34 -2.00 1.33 -7.42
C GLY A 34 -2.35 0.22 -8.40
N ALA A 35 -1.89 0.37 -9.63
CA ALA A 35 -2.21 -0.56 -10.72
C ALA A 35 -1.71 -1.98 -10.45
N SER A 36 -0.53 -2.12 -9.85
CA SER A 36 0.03 -3.44 -9.55
C SER A 36 -0.78 -4.16 -8.47
N LEU A 37 -1.22 -3.42 -7.44
CA LEU A 37 -2.08 -4.00 -6.41
C LEU A 37 -3.44 -4.39 -6.99
N ALA A 38 -4.02 -3.53 -7.83
CA ALA A 38 -5.30 -3.80 -8.46
C ALA A 38 -5.28 -5.09 -9.29
N ARG A 39 -4.13 -5.41 -9.91
CA ARG A 39 -4.00 -6.63 -10.71
C ARG A 39 -4.01 -7.90 -9.89
N ILE A 40 -3.50 -7.86 -8.67
CA ILE A 40 -3.43 -9.05 -7.81
C ILE A 40 -4.60 -9.17 -6.84
N MET A 41 -5.39 -8.11 -6.70
CA MET A 41 -6.54 -8.10 -5.79
C MET A 41 -7.80 -8.54 -6.51
N PRO A 42 -8.43 -9.65 -6.10
CA PRO A 42 -9.64 -10.11 -6.76
C PRO A 42 -10.81 -9.17 -6.48
N PRO A 43 -11.87 -9.21 -7.30
CA PRO A 43 -13.10 -8.48 -7.00
C PRO A 43 -13.66 -8.88 -5.64
N GLY A 44 -14.26 -7.90 -4.94
CA GLY A 44 -14.81 -8.15 -3.63
C GLY A 44 -15.31 -6.87 -2.97
N PRO A 45 -15.56 -6.91 -1.66
CA PRO A 45 -16.09 -5.76 -0.94
C PRO A 45 -15.13 -4.59 -0.96
N ALA A 46 -15.68 -3.37 -0.79
CA ALA A 46 -14.90 -2.14 -0.85
C ALA A 46 -14.24 -1.78 0.49
N GLY A 47 -14.67 -2.38 1.59
CA GLY A 47 -14.14 -2.05 2.90
C GLY A 47 -12.70 -2.48 3.11
N PHE A 48 -11.88 -1.57 3.61
CA PHE A 48 -10.48 -1.89 3.87
C PHE A 48 -10.34 -3.08 4.82
N GLY A 49 -11.08 -3.08 5.93
CA GLY A 49 -11.02 -4.17 6.91
C GLY A 49 -11.57 -5.49 6.41
N GLU A 50 -12.33 -5.48 5.32
CA GLU A 50 -12.83 -6.70 4.67
C GLU A 50 -11.80 -7.31 3.72
N ARG A 51 -10.83 -6.52 3.28
CA ARG A 51 -9.82 -6.96 2.31
C ARG A 51 -8.47 -7.21 2.96
N PHE A 52 -8.18 -6.53 4.06
CA PHE A 52 -6.89 -6.61 4.74
C PHE A 52 -7.06 -6.66 6.25
N ARG A 53 -6.08 -7.25 6.91
CA ARG A 53 -5.92 -7.11 8.35
C ARG A 53 -4.57 -6.48 8.63
N VAL A 54 -4.48 -5.77 9.76
CA VAL A 54 -3.23 -5.14 10.16
C VAL A 54 -2.46 -6.11 11.05
N ILE A 55 -1.24 -6.45 10.61
CA ILE A 55 -0.35 -7.33 11.35
C ILE A 55 0.47 -6.51 12.36
N ARG A 56 0.88 -5.31 11.96
CA ARG A 56 1.61 -4.37 12.82
C ARG A 56 1.18 -2.95 12.49
N PRO A 57 0.85 -2.14 13.49
CA PRO A 57 0.73 -2.47 14.91
C PRO A 57 -0.50 -3.32 15.18
N GLU A 58 -0.66 -3.75 16.42
CA GLU A 58 -1.90 -4.42 16.82
C GLU A 58 -3.01 -3.37 16.89
N MET A 59 -3.92 -3.40 15.92
CA MET A 59 -5.02 -2.46 15.83
C MET A 59 -6.13 -3.02 14.94
N THR A 60 -7.33 -2.46 15.07
CA THR A 60 -8.42 -2.75 14.16
C THR A 60 -8.13 -2.10 12.80
N ALA A 61 -8.44 -2.83 11.72
CA ALA A 61 -8.23 -2.33 10.36
C ALA A 61 -9.36 -1.37 9.98
N ASP A 62 -9.30 -0.15 10.50
CA ASP A 62 -10.28 0.90 10.21
C ASP A 62 -9.58 2.25 10.01
N PHE A 63 -10.35 3.23 9.53
CA PHE A 63 -9.80 4.54 9.24
C PHE A 63 -9.24 5.23 10.49
N ALA A 64 -9.95 5.13 11.61
CA ALA A 64 -9.52 5.79 12.83
C ALA A 64 -8.15 5.28 13.29
N GLY A 65 -7.94 3.97 13.24
CA GLY A 65 -6.65 3.38 13.58
C GLY A 65 -5.55 3.83 12.64
N LEU A 66 -5.82 3.84 11.34
CA LEU A 66 -4.87 4.29 10.34
C LEU A 66 -4.50 5.76 10.53
N ALA A 67 -5.50 6.61 10.73
CA ALA A 67 -5.28 8.05 10.91
C ALA A 67 -4.43 8.36 12.15
N ALA A 68 -4.61 7.60 13.21
CA ALA A 68 -3.88 7.80 14.45
C ALA A 68 -2.45 7.26 14.39
N TRP A 69 -2.15 6.34 13.47
CA TRP A 69 -0.84 5.69 13.42
C TRP A 69 0.25 6.59 12.83
N GLY A 70 -0.08 7.41 11.82
CA GLY A 70 0.87 8.32 11.20
C GLY A 70 1.93 7.62 10.37
N GLY A 71 3.10 8.22 10.20
CA GLY A 71 4.16 7.76 9.30
C GLY A 71 5.00 6.58 9.78
N LYS A 72 4.53 5.82 10.74
CA LYS A 72 5.25 4.68 11.30
C LYS A 72 5.02 3.42 10.48
N LEU A 73 5.87 2.41 10.66
CA LEU A 73 5.78 1.15 9.94
C LEU A 73 4.41 0.49 10.14
N LEU A 74 3.79 0.18 9.01
CA LEU A 74 2.52 -0.54 8.93
C LEU A 74 2.74 -1.81 8.14
N VAL A 75 2.23 -2.93 8.64
CA VAL A 75 2.27 -4.21 7.92
C VAL A 75 0.86 -4.76 7.81
N LEU A 76 0.46 -5.05 6.59
CA LEU A 76 -0.86 -5.60 6.26
C LEU A 76 -0.71 -7.03 5.73
N GLU A 77 -1.77 -7.80 5.90
CA GLU A 77 -1.89 -9.09 5.25
C GLU A 77 -3.26 -9.15 4.58
N SER A 78 -3.29 -9.65 3.34
CA SER A 78 -4.55 -9.75 2.61
C SER A 78 -5.45 -10.83 3.22
N ARG A 79 -6.78 -10.59 3.10
CA ARG A 79 -7.79 -11.60 3.42
C ARG A 79 -8.22 -12.37 2.17
N PHE A 80 -7.62 -12.07 1.03
CA PHE A 80 -7.87 -12.76 -0.23
C PHE A 80 -6.68 -13.63 -0.61
N GLU A 81 -6.90 -14.56 -1.54
CA GLU A 81 -5.88 -15.46 -2.04
C GLU A 81 -5.40 -15.04 -3.45
N PRO A 82 -4.15 -15.24 -3.79
CA PRO A 82 -3.09 -15.68 -2.87
C PRO A 82 -2.77 -14.61 -1.82
N VAL A 83 -2.36 -15.05 -0.65
CA VAL A 83 -2.08 -14.13 0.45
C VAL A 83 -0.87 -13.28 0.10
N VAL A 84 -1.01 -11.97 0.29
CA VAL A 84 0.08 -11.02 0.12
C VAL A 84 0.24 -10.21 1.40
N ARG A 85 1.49 -10.00 1.80
CA ARG A 85 1.83 -9.08 2.87
C ARG A 85 2.40 -7.81 2.26
N LEU A 86 1.93 -6.68 2.75
CA LEU A 86 2.35 -5.37 2.30
C LEU A 86 2.90 -4.62 3.49
N ARG A 87 3.94 -3.83 3.27
CA ARG A 87 4.49 -2.99 4.32
C ARG A 87 4.73 -1.58 3.81
N GLY A 88 4.69 -0.64 4.73
CA GLY A 88 4.93 0.75 4.39
C GLY A 88 4.48 1.66 5.50
N SER A 89 3.86 2.76 5.14
CA SER A 89 3.42 3.75 6.11
C SER A 89 2.11 4.38 5.69
N VAL A 90 1.48 5.06 6.63
CA VAL A 90 0.22 5.78 6.40
C VAL A 90 0.50 7.27 6.39
N GLN A 91 -0.10 7.98 5.45
CA GLN A 91 -0.10 9.44 5.42
C GLN A 91 -1.54 9.92 5.39
N LEU A 92 -1.96 10.62 6.43
CA LEU A 92 -3.27 11.24 6.45
C LEU A 92 -3.30 12.37 5.43
N GLN A 93 -4.33 12.41 4.58
CA GLN A 93 -4.47 13.47 3.60
C GLN A 93 -4.79 14.80 4.29
N PRO A 94 -4.41 15.94 3.70
CA PRO A 94 -4.59 17.24 4.35
C PRO A 94 -6.03 17.57 4.74
N ASP A 95 -7.01 17.04 4.01
CA ASP A 95 -8.43 17.27 4.34
C ASP A 95 -8.93 16.42 5.52
N GLY A 96 -8.11 15.48 6.02
CA GLY A 96 -8.48 14.59 7.11
C GLY A 96 -9.53 13.56 6.77
N ARG A 97 -9.90 13.44 5.49
CA ARG A 97 -11.01 12.58 5.05
C ARG A 97 -10.56 11.28 4.40
N SER A 98 -9.29 11.15 4.15
CA SER A 98 -8.73 9.93 3.58
C SER A 98 -7.30 9.75 4.03
N ALA A 99 -6.83 8.51 3.95
CA ALA A 99 -5.46 8.15 4.26
C ALA A 99 -4.86 7.48 3.04
N LEU A 100 -3.59 7.78 2.75
CA LEU A 100 -2.81 7.08 1.75
C LEU A 100 -1.90 6.08 2.45
N LEU A 101 -1.98 4.84 2.04
CA LEU A 101 -1.09 3.79 2.50
C LEU A 101 -0.03 3.57 1.42
N LEU A 102 1.20 3.94 1.74
CA LEU A 102 2.34 3.87 0.83
C LEU A 102 3.03 2.54 1.05
N LEU A 103 2.65 1.55 0.26
CA LEU A 103 2.95 0.15 0.50
C LEU A 103 3.79 -0.47 -0.60
N SER A 104 4.51 -1.53 -0.23
CA SER A 104 5.09 -2.44 -1.19
C SER A 104 4.95 -3.87 -0.67
N PRO A 105 4.99 -4.89 -1.56
CA PRO A 105 4.95 -6.27 -1.10
C PRO A 105 6.14 -6.59 -0.22
N TRP A 106 5.87 -7.20 0.94
CA TRP A 106 6.94 -7.65 1.82
C TRP A 106 7.39 -9.03 1.36
N ILE A 107 8.40 -9.04 0.52
CA ILE A 107 8.86 -10.23 -0.17
C ILE A 107 10.30 -10.50 0.22
N THR A 108 10.60 -11.73 0.59
CA THR A 108 11.94 -12.16 0.96
C THR A 108 12.52 -13.18 0.00
N ARG A 109 11.69 -13.74 -0.89
CA ARG A 109 12.12 -14.75 -1.86
C ARG A 109 11.53 -14.47 -3.22
N VAL A 110 12.30 -14.78 -4.25
CA VAL A 110 11.89 -14.59 -5.64
C VAL A 110 10.64 -15.41 -5.96
N GLU A 111 10.52 -16.61 -5.39
CA GLU A 111 9.38 -17.48 -5.62
C GLU A 111 8.07 -16.80 -5.22
N ASP A 112 8.10 -15.93 -4.22
CA ASP A 112 6.90 -15.20 -3.79
C ASP A 112 6.45 -14.19 -4.85
N ILE A 113 7.41 -13.57 -5.55
CA ILE A 113 7.11 -12.65 -6.65
C ILE A 113 6.42 -13.40 -7.78
N GLU A 114 6.96 -14.56 -8.15
CA GLU A 114 6.40 -15.40 -9.21
C GLU A 114 5.01 -15.92 -8.84
N ALA A 115 4.83 -16.33 -7.58
CA ALA A 115 3.55 -16.83 -7.09
C ALA A 115 2.44 -15.78 -7.19
N LEU A 116 2.78 -14.51 -7.10
CA LEU A 116 1.83 -13.41 -7.25
C LEU A 116 1.66 -12.96 -8.70
N GLY A 117 2.41 -13.54 -9.62
CA GLY A 117 2.38 -13.15 -11.03
C GLY A 117 3.00 -11.78 -11.29
N LEU A 118 3.93 -11.37 -10.44
CA LEU A 118 4.57 -10.06 -10.55
C LEU A 118 5.91 -10.15 -11.26
N SER A 119 6.33 -9.04 -11.85
CA SER A 119 7.63 -8.89 -12.51
C SER A 119 8.27 -7.57 -12.08
N ILE A 120 9.50 -7.34 -12.51
CA ILE A 120 10.24 -6.13 -12.13
C ILE A 120 9.48 -4.84 -12.47
N GLY A 121 8.73 -4.83 -13.56
CA GLY A 121 7.97 -3.66 -13.99
C GLY A 121 6.76 -3.35 -13.10
N ASP A 122 6.39 -4.26 -12.19
CA ASP A 122 5.26 -4.06 -11.30
C ASP A 122 5.64 -3.31 -10.02
N PHE A 123 6.94 -3.07 -9.80
CA PHE A 123 7.44 -2.41 -8.59
C PHE A 123 7.92 -1.01 -8.87
N GLY A 124 7.84 -0.13 -7.87
CA GLY A 124 8.51 1.16 -7.92
C GLY A 124 10.02 0.95 -8.01
N ALA A 125 10.71 1.81 -8.74
CA ALA A 125 12.15 1.65 -8.97
C ALA A 125 12.96 1.65 -7.67
N HIS A 126 12.45 2.29 -6.63
CA HIS A 126 13.11 2.37 -5.31
C HIS A 126 12.79 1.15 -4.42
N ASP A 127 11.90 0.25 -4.86
CA ASP A 127 11.42 -0.85 -4.02
C ASP A 127 12.54 -1.88 -3.85
N PRO A 128 12.90 -2.27 -2.60
CA PRO A 128 13.94 -3.28 -2.37
C PRO A 128 13.66 -4.63 -3.02
N ALA A 129 12.40 -4.96 -3.30
CA ALA A 129 12.06 -6.21 -3.99
C ALA A 129 12.68 -6.29 -5.38
N VAL A 130 12.99 -5.15 -6.00
CA VAL A 130 13.66 -5.10 -7.30
C VAL A 130 15.04 -5.76 -7.22
N ASP A 131 15.73 -5.60 -6.11
CA ASP A 131 17.08 -6.18 -5.93
C ASP A 131 17.04 -7.70 -5.97
N LEU A 132 15.98 -8.31 -5.45
CA LEU A 132 15.82 -9.76 -5.49
C LEU A 132 15.77 -10.28 -6.92
N LEU A 133 15.13 -9.53 -7.81
CA LEU A 133 14.99 -9.91 -9.21
C LEU A 133 16.32 -9.77 -9.97
N PHE A 134 17.13 -8.79 -9.60
CA PHE A 134 18.44 -8.61 -10.22
C PHE A 134 19.48 -9.60 -9.74
N LEU A 135 19.30 -10.19 -8.56
CA LEU A 135 20.26 -11.11 -7.97
C LEU A 135 20.09 -12.57 -8.42
N GLN A 136 19.14 -12.82 -9.31
CA GLN A 136 18.91 -14.18 -9.84
C GLN A 136 19.97 -14.62 -10.82
#